data_f6bb9fe5c851a99130ad0a72deafb703
#
_entry.id   f6bb9fe5c851a99130ad0a72deafb703
#
_cell.length_a   1.000
_cell.length_b   1.000
_cell.length_c   1.000
_cell.angle_alpha   90.00
_cell.angle_beta   90.00
_cell.angle_gamma   90.00
#
_symmetry.space_group_name_H-M   'P 1'
#
loop_
_entity.id
_entity.type
_entity.pdbx_description
1 polymer ?
#
loop_
_entity_poly.entity_id
_entity_poly.type
_entity_poly.pdbx_seq_one_letter_code
_entity_poly.pdbx_strand_id
1 'polypeptide(L)'
;MKLRDLLAGVPLTGGNADLNMEINSISYDSRTLEPGALFVTLSGSKTDGHRYVAQALEKGAAAILCREPPRTGSWLSTPDPRAALARVSDAWFGYPGEEMTLIGVTGTNGKTTTTYLIKAMLEGALKTRVGLIGTNRNLIGALELPAHRTTPEPYELQALLRRMADAGCTHVVMEVSSHALAQSRVEGLTFQAGVFTNLTQDHLDYHGTMEAYRRAKGRLFRQSERAV
;
A
#
# COMPACT_ATOMS: atom_id res chain seq x y z
N MET A 1 -3.20 10.92 -16.22
CA MET A 1 -2.41 11.76 -15.27
C MET A 1 -0.99 11.86 -15.78
N LYS A 2 -0.33 13.02 -15.64
CA LYS A 2 1.07 13.14 -16.08
C LYS A 2 2.02 12.36 -15.17
N LEU A 3 3.04 11.74 -15.75
CA LEU A 3 4.02 10.94 -15.04
C LEU A 3 4.70 11.72 -13.90
N ARG A 4 5.05 13.01 -14.12
CA ARG A 4 5.64 13.87 -13.08
C ARG A 4 4.76 14.03 -11.84
N ASP A 5 3.43 14.07 -12.02
CA ASP A 5 2.48 14.26 -10.92
C ASP A 5 2.36 12.98 -10.08
N LEU A 6 2.43 11.82 -10.73
CA LEU A 6 2.49 10.51 -10.06
C LEU A 6 3.77 10.31 -9.24
N LEU A 7 4.87 10.88 -9.69
CA LEU A 7 6.19 10.68 -9.08
C LEU A 7 6.50 11.70 -7.97
N ALA A 8 5.53 12.54 -7.60
CA ALA A 8 5.71 13.48 -6.51
C ALA A 8 6.14 12.74 -5.22
N GLY A 9 7.29 13.12 -4.66
CA GLY A 9 7.86 12.47 -3.48
C GLY A 9 8.47 11.08 -3.69
N VAL A 10 8.55 10.56 -4.92
CA VAL A 10 9.26 9.31 -5.24
C VAL A 10 10.75 9.62 -5.46
N PRO A 11 11.68 9.04 -4.67
CA PRO A 11 13.11 9.20 -4.91
C PRO A 11 13.51 8.54 -6.23
N LEU A 12 14.05 9.31 -7.18
CA LEU A 12 14.55 8.80 -8.45
C LEU A 12 16.07 8.83 -8.47
N THR A 13 16.67 7.78 -9.07
CA THR A 13 18.13 7.65 -9.22
C THR A 13 18.59 7.78 -10.68
N GLY A 14 17.65 7.82 -11.63
CA GLY A 14 17.92 8.00 -13.06
C GLY A 14 16.67 7.70 -13.90
N GLY A 15 16.78 7.90 -15.21
CA GLY A 15 15.71 7.62 -16.15
C GLY A 15 15.86 8.31 -17.49
N ASN A 16 15.07 7.84 -18.46
CA ASN A 16 14.95 8.41 -19.80
C ASN A 16 13.50 8.72 -20.18
N ALA A 17 12.54 8.44 -19.30
CA ALA A 17 11.13 8.68 -19.58
C ALA A 17 10.82 10.18 -19.63
N ASP A 18 9.96 10.59 -20.56
CA ASP A 18 9.41 11.96 -20.58
C ASP A 18 8.42 12.12 -19.41
N LEU A 19 8.75 12.98 -18.47
CA LEU A 19 7.91 13.24 -17.30
C LEU A 19 6.57 13.92 -17.65
N ASN A 20 6.40 14.44 -18.87
CA ASN A 20 5.15 15.02 -19.32
C ASN A 20 4.22 14.01 -20.01
N MET A 21 4.69 12.75 -20.23
CA MET A 21 3.83 11.72 -20.80
C MET A 21 2.60 11.46 -19.93
N GLU A 22 1.50 11.08 -20.59
CA GLU A 22 0.28 10.68 -19.90
C GLU A 22 0.35 9.20 -19.50
N ILE A 23 -0.02 8.92 -18.27
CA ILE A 23 -0.18 7.56 -17.72
C ILE A 23 -1.68 7.28 -17.56
N ASN A 24 -2.12 6.15 -18.10
CA ASN A 24 -3.53 5.74 -18.12
C ASN A 24 -3.91 4.78 -16.98
N SER A 25 -2.93 4.08 -16.41
CA SER A 25 -3.11 3.16 -15.27
C SER A 25 -1.77 2.88 -14.59
N ILE A 26 -1.82 2.25 -13.41
CA ILE A 26 -0.64 1.73 -12.71
C ILE A 26 -0.78 0.21 -12.65
N SER A 27 0.28 -0.51 -12.96
CA SER A 27 0.32 -1.96 -12.84
C SER A 27 1.65 -2.45 -12.26
N TYR A 28 1.58 -3.49 -11.45
CA TYR A 28 2.73 -4.26 -10.98
C TYR A 28 2.62 -5.74 -11.35
N ASP A 29 1.59 -6.09 -12.16
CA ASP A 29 1.36 -7.42 -12.71
C ASP A 29 1.26 -7.34 -14.25
N SER A 30 2.26 -7.89 -14.95
CA SER A 30 2.30 -7.86 -16.42
C SER A 30 1.16 -8.63 -17.08
N ARG A 31 0.45 -9.50 -16.36
CA ARG A 31 -0.67 -10.29 -16.91
C ARG A 31 -1.92 -9.43 -17.12
N THR A 32 -2.15 -8.47 -16.22
CA THR A 32 -3.32 -7.58 -16.18
C THR A 32 -3.00 -6.16 -16.65
N LEU A 33 -1.79 -5.91 -17.17
CA LEU A 33 -1.35 -4.62 -17.65
C LEU A 33 -2.17 -4.17 -18.87
N GLU A 34 -2.60 -2.93 -18.83
CA GLU A 34 -3.28 -2.23 -19.93
C GLU A 34 -2.33 -1.26 -20.65
N PRO A 35 -2.54 -0.97 -21.95
CA PRO A 35 -1.74 0.00 -22.68
C PRO A 35 -1.74 1.38 -22.04
N GLY A 36 -0.58 2.04 -22.03
CA GLY A 36 -0.39 3.34 -21.39
C GLY A 36 -0.14 3.27 -19.88
N ALA A 37 0.06 2.08 -19.30
CA ALA A 37 0.34 1.90 -17.88
C ALA A 37 1.76 2.34 -17.49
N LEU A 38 1.90 2.83 -16.24
CA LEU A 38 3.17 2.81 -15.53
C LEU A 38 3.34 1.41 -14.90
N PHE A 39 4.31 0.64 -15.39
CA PHE A 39 4.62 -0.67 -14.84
C PHE A 39 5.69 -0.58 -13.75
N VAL A 40 5.38 -1.01 -12.53
CA VAL A 40 6.32 -1.03 -11.41
C VAL A 40 6.87 -2.42 -11.21
N THR A 41 8.19 -2.59 -11.33
CA THR A 41 8.83 -3.89 -11.11
C THR A 41 9.01 -4.17 -9.63
N LEU A 42 8.38 -5.22 -9.13
CA LEU A 42 8.53 -5.65 -7.74
C LEU A 42 9.37 -6.91 -7.64
N SER A 43 10.44 -6.86 -6.85
CA SER A 43 11.17 -8.07 -6.47
C SER A 43 10.42 -8.77 -5.34
N GLY A 44 9.98 -9.99 -5.58
CA GLY A 44 9.34 -10.87 -4.61
C GLY A 44 10.28 -11.96 -4.12
N SER A 45 9.85 -12.75 -3.12
CA SER A 45 10.61 -13.90 -2.63
C SER A 45 10.77 -15.04 -3.65
N LYS A 46 9.86 -15.14 -4.61
CA LYS A 46 9.82 -16.23 -5.62
C LYS A 46 10.17 -15.75 -7.03
N THR A 47 9.97 -14.49 -7.35
CA THR A 47 10.16 -13.96 -8.71
C THR A 47 10.67 -12.53 -8.66
N ASP A 48 11.52 -12.20 -9.62
CA ASP A 48 11.97 -10.83 -9.86
C ASP A 48 11.12 -10.20 -10.96
N GLY A 49 10.46 -9.07 -10.64
CA GLY A 49 9.61 -8.33 -11.56
C GLY A 49 10.32 -7.83 -12.82
N HIS A 50 11.65 -7.68 -12.80
CA HIS A 50 12.44 -7.29 -13.96
C HIS A 50 12.31 -8.27 -15.13
N ARG A 51 12.07 -9.55 -14.87
CA ARG A 51 11.84 -10.58 -15.91
C ARG A 51 10.62 -10.31 -16.79
N TYR A 52 9.70 -9.51 -16.30
CA TYR A 52 8.43 -9.20 -16.97
C TYR A 52 8.44 -7.86 -17.72
N VAL A 53 9.57 -7.14 -17.69
CA VAL A 53 9.67 -5.83 -18.36
C VAL A 53 9.43 -5.94 -19.87
N ALA A 54 10.03 -6.93 -20.55
CA ALA A 54 9.81 -7.14 -21.98
C ALA A 54 8.31 -7.36 -22.27
N GLN A 55 7.65 -8.25 -21.52
CA GLN A 55 6.22 -8.50 -21.65
C GLN A 55 5.36 -7.24 -21.37
N ALA A 56 5.76 -6.43 -20.39
CA ALA A 56 5.05 -5.18 -20.09
C ALA A 56 5.16 -4.19 -21.25
N LEU A 57 6.35 -4.05 -21.84
CA LEU A 57 6.58 -3.20 -23.01
C LEU A 57 5.81 -3.70 -24.25
N GLU A 58 5.79 -5.00 -24.51
CA GLU A 58 5.01 -5.61 -25.59
C GLU A 58 3.50 -5.35 -25.43
N LYS A 59 3.02 -5.30 -24.20
CA LYS A 59 1.62 -4.93 -23.88
C LYS A 59 1.35 -3.44 -23.87
N GLY A 60 2.35 -2.61 -24.19
CA GLY A 60 2.18 -1.16 -24.32
C GLY A 60 2.32 -0.38 -23.01
N ALA A 61 3.12 -0.86 -22.05
CA ALA A 61 3.49 -0.01 -20.91
C ALA A 61 4.11 1.29 -21.39
N ALA A 62 3.63 2.42 -20.91
CA ALA A 62 4.14 3.75 -21.28
C ALA A 62 5.53 4.00 -20.65
N ALA A 63 5.72 3.58 -19.41
CA ALA A 63 7.00 3.66 -18.71
C ALA A 63 7.16 2.52 -17.70
N ILE A 64 8.42 2.24 -17.37
CA ILE A 64 8.80 1.25 -16.35
C ILE A 64 9.41 1.99 -15.15
N LEU A 65 8.90 1.72 -13.95
CA LEU A 65 9.51 2.16 -12.69
C LEU A 65 10.20 0.95 -12.03
N CYS A 66 11.52 1.00 -11.91
CA CYS A 66 12.33 -0.17 -11.59
C CYS A 66 13.51 0.19 -10.67
N ARG A 67 14.21 -0.83 -10.16
CA ARG A 67 15.48 -0.64 -9.47
C ARG A 67 16.64 -0.54 -10.44
N GLU A 68 16.68 -1.44 -11.42
CA GLU A 68 17.73 -1.54 -12.42
C GLU A 68 17.19 -1.16 -13.78
N PRO A 69 17.91 -0.30 -14.56
CA PRO A 69 17.47 0.14 -15.86
C PRO A 69 17.27 -1.04 -16.83
N PRO A 70 16.13 -1.13 -17.54
CA PRO A 70 15.98 -2.09 -18.63
C PRO A 70 16.78 -1.64 -19.85
N ARG A 71 17.02 -2.59 -20.77
CA ARG A 71 17.80 -2.29 -21.99
C ARG A 71 17.05 -1.42 -23.00
N THR A 72 15.72 -1.44 -22.95
CA THR A 72 14.84 -0.76 -23.93
C THR A 72 13.64 -0.14 -23.23
N GLY A 73 12.96 0.77 -23.90
CA GLY A 73 11.75 1.42 -23.44
C GLY A 73 12.00 2.67 -22.61
N SER A 74 10.92 3.33 -22.22
CA SER A 74 10.94 4.46 -21.30
C SER A 74 10.98 3.95 -19.86
N TRP A 75 11.89 4.44 -19.05
CA TRP A 75 12.08 3.96 -17.68
C TRP A 75 12.52 5.06 -16.73
N LEU A 76 12.29 4.79 -15.45
CA LEU A 76 12.78 5.55 -14.30
C LEU A 76 13.29 4.57 -13.25
N SER A 77 14.38 4.92 -12.59
CA SER A 77 14.92 4.09 -11.51
C SER A 77 14.72 4.72 -10.14
N THR A 78 14.46 3.85 -9.16
CA THR A 78 14.27 4.19 -7.75
C THR A 78 14.95 3.15 -6.85
N PRO A 79 15.49 3.55 -5.70
CA PRO A 79 16.14 2.60 -4.79
C PRO A 79 15.16 1.60 -4.17
N ASP A 80 13.86 1.94 -4.05
CA ASP A 80 12.83 1.09 -3.49
C ASP A 80 11.54 1.12 -4.33
N PRO A 81 11.40 0.22 -5.33
CA PRO A 81 10.18 0.14 -6.13
C PRO A 81 8.90 -0.19 -5.34
N ARG A 82 9.01 -0.85 -4.18
CA ARG A 82 7.84 -1.13 -3.33
C ARG A 82 7.31 0.13 -2.66
N ALA A 83 8.20 0.93 -2.07
CA ALA A 83 7.83 2.22 -1.52
C ALA A 83 7.35 3.17 -2.64
N ALA A 84 7.98 3.12 -3.81
CA ALA A 84 7.55 3.89 -4.96
C ALA A 84 6.14 3.50 -5.44
N LEU A 85 5.80 2.18 -5.50
CA LEU A 85 4.44 1.74 -5.82
C LEU A 85 3.41 2.31 -4.84
N ALA A 86 3.72 2.35 -3.55
CA ALA A 86 2.80 2.91 -2.56
C ALA A 86 2.54 4.40 -2.81
N ARG A 87 3.60 5.17 -3.06
CA ARG A 87 3.49 6.62 -3.33
C ARG A 87 2.79 6.94 -4.65
N VAL A 88 3.11 6.23 -5.74
CA VAL A 88 2.43 6.45 -7.03
C VAL A 88 0.97 6.02 -6.97
N SER A 89 0.63 4.97 -6.20
CA SER A 89 -0.76 4.57 -6.00
C SER A 89 -1.52 5.60 -5.18
N ASP A 90 -0.91 6.16 -4.13
CA ASP A 90 -1.51 7.21 -3.32
C ASP A 90 -1.83 8.45 -4.18
N ALA A 91 -0.85 8.93 -4.96
CA ALA A 91 -1.05 10.04 -5.90
C ALA A 91 -2.12 9.72 -6.97
N TRP A 92 -2.12 8.50 -7.51
CA TRP A 92 -3.10 8.07 -8.52
C TRP A 92 -4.54 8.17 -8.03
N PHE A 93 -4.77 7.80 -6.78
CA PHE A 93 -6.09 7.83 -6.15
C PHE A 93 -6.38 9.17 -5.44
N GLY A 94 -5.53 10.18 -5.57
CA GLY A 94 -5.74 11.53 -5.03
C GLY A 94 -5.62 11.62 -3.52
N TYR A 95 -4.68 10.88 -2.93
CA TYR A 95 -4.33 10.93 -1.50
C TYR A 95 -5.51 10.68 -0.55
N PRO A 96 -6.28 9.59 -0.74
CA PRO A 96 -7.51 9.37 0.02
C PRO A 96 -7.28 9.20 1.52
N GLY A 97 -6.06 8.79 1.92
CA GLY A 97 -5.68 8.69 3.33
C GLY A 97 -5.66 10.02 4.07
N GLU A 98 -5.47 11.14 3.37
CA GLU A 98 -5.47 12.49 3.95
C GLU A 98 -6.88 13.02 4.23
N GLU A 99 -7.91 12.43 3.60
CA GLU A 99 -9.31 12.82 3.78
C GLU A 99 -9.98 12.17 5.00
N MET A 100 -9.31 11.21 5.64
CA MET A 100 -9.87 10.39 6.71
C MET A 100 -8.89 10.23 7.88
N THR A 101 -9.41 9.99 9.07
CA THR A 101 -8.60 9.60 10.22
C THR A 101 -8.24 8.12 10.13
N LEU A 102 -6.95 7.80 9.97
CA LEU A 102 -6.47 6.43 9.87
C LEU A 102 -6.00 5.90 11.23
N ILE A 103 -6.43 4.70 11.60
CA ILE A 103 -5.98 3.99 12.80
C ILE A 103 -5.40 2.64 12.36
N GLY A 104 -4.11 2.43 12.61
CA GLY A 104 -3.40 1.20 12.28
C GLY A 104 -3.26 0.29 13.50
N VAL A 105 -3.61 -0.98 13.36
CA VAL A 105 -3.47 -1.99 14.43
C VAL A 105 -2.47 -3.05 13.99
N THR A 106 -1.38 -3.21 14.75
CA THR A 106 -0.40 -4.26 14.55
C THR A 106 -0.23 -5.13 15.80
N GLY A 107 0.44 -6.23 15.67
CA GLY A 107 0.72 -7.21 16.73
C GLY A 107 0.71 -8.63 16.17
N THR A 108 1.02 -9.63 16.99
CA THR A 108 0.93 -11.03 16.57
C THR A 108 -0.54 -11.44 16.54
N ASN A 109 -1.23 -11.35 17.65
CA ASN A 109 -2.62 -11.75 17.83
C ASN A 109 -3.50 -10.56 18.21
N GLY A 110 -4.82 -10.70 18.03
CA GLY A 110 -5.81 -9.72 18.48
C GLY A 110 -6.06 -8.54 17.50
N LYS A 111 -5.32 -8.42 16.40
CA LYS A 111 -5.53 -7.32 15.41
C LYS A 111 -6.99 -7.24 14.96
N THR A 112 -7.54 -8.33 14.46
CA THR A 112 -8.91 -8.40 13.95
C THR A 112 -9.93 -7.98 15.02
N THR A 113 -9.87 -8.59 16.21
CA THR A 113 -10.78 -8.23 17.30
C THR A 113 -10.67 -6.75 17.66
N THR A 114 -9.46 -6.24 17.80
CA THR A 114 -9.21 -4.83 18.15
C THR A 114 -9.75 -3.88 17.08
N THR A 115 -9.55 -4.18 15.79
CA THR A 115 -10.07 -3.32 14.71
C THR A 115 -11.59 -3.27 14.68
N TYR A 116 -12.28 -4.40 14.91
CA TYR A 116 -13.74 -4.42 15.00
C TYR A 116 -14.26 -3.66 16.22
N LEU A 117 -13.60 -3.78 17.38
CA LEU A 117 -13.97 -3.05 18.59
C LEU A 117 -13.81 -1.54 18.40
N ILE A 118 -12.65 -1.08 17.87
CA ILE A 118 -12.41 0.34 17.60
C ILE A 118 -13.45 0.88 16.61
N LYS A 119 -13.73 0.14 15.51
CA LYS A 119 -14.76 0.53 14.55
C LYS A 119 -16.12 0.72 15.23
N ALA A 120 -16.56 -0.26 16.00
CA ALA A 120 -17.87 -0.21 16.70
C ALA A 120 -17.94 0.97 17.68
N MET A 121 -16.85 1.23 18.42
CA MET A 121 -16.76 2.35 19.36
C MET A 121 -16.85 3.70 18.63
N LEU A 122 -16.13 3.87 17.53
CA LEU A 122 -16.15 5.12 16.74
C LEU A 122 -17.53 5.36 16.12
N GLU A 123 -18.15 4.34 15.52
CA GLU A 123 -19.50 4.45 14.95
C GLU A 123 -20.54 4.77 16.04
N GLY A 124 -20.41 4.14 17.21
CA GLY A 124 -21.30 4.38 18.36
C GLY A 124 -21.15 5.78 18.93
N ALA A 125 -19.92 6.26 19.11
CA ALA A 125 -19.63 7.54 19.74
C ALA A 125 -19.82 8.73 18.81
N LEU A 126 -19.32 8.63 17.56
CA LEU A 126 -19.28 9.75 16.61
C LEU A 126 -20.48 9.78 15.65
N LYS A 127 -21.29 8.71 15.61
CA LYS A 127 -22.44 8.56 14.68
C LYS A 127 -22.04 8.78 13.22
N THR A 128 -20.84 8.32 12.86
CA THR A 128 -20.24 8.46 11.54
C THR A 128 -19.99 7.11 10.89
N ARG A 129 -19.76 7.10 9.58
CA ARG A 129 -19.37 5.90 8.85
C ARG A 129 -17.87 5.63 9.04
N VAL A 130 -17.52 4.39 9.41
CA VAL A 130 -16.15 3.95 9.62
C VAL A 130 -15.80 2.82 8.65
N GLY A 131 -14.68 2.96 7.94
CA GLY A 131 -14.09 1.90 7.13
C GLY A 131 -13.33 0.89 8.00
N LEU A 132 -13.26 -0.37 7.56
CA LEU A 132 -12.42 -1.39 8.17
C LEU A 132 -11.68 -2.17 7.08
N ILE A 133 -10.37 -2.35 7.27
CA ILE A 133 -9.53 -3.17 6.40
C ILE A 133 -8.89 -4.26 7.25
N GLY A 134 -9.13 -5.53 6.91
CA GLY A 134 -8.61 -6.62 7.73
C GLY A 134 -8.71 -8.00 7.11
N THR A 135 -8.34 -8.99 7.91
CA THR A 135 -8.18 -10.39 7.47
C THR A 135 -9.47 -11.01 6.99
N ASN A 136 -10.57 -10.82 7.72
CA ASN A 136 -11.82 -11.51 7.44
C ASN A 136 -12.58 -10.89 6.26
N ARG A 137 -12.67 -9.57 6.25
CA ARG A 137 -13.37 -8.78 5.24
C ARG A 137 -12.95 -7.32 5.34
N ASN A 138 -13.23 -6.57 4.29
CA ASN A 138 -13.17 -5.11 4.32
C ASN A 138 -14.60 -4.57 4.46
N LEU A 139 -14.79 -3.46 5.20
CA LEU A 139 -16.10 -2.86 5.42
C LEU A 139 -16.08 -1.37 5.03
N ILE A 140 -17.11 -0.94 4.33
CA ILE A 140 -17.40 0.49 4.10
C ILE A 140 -18.71 0.79 4.84
N GLY A 141 -18.60 1.23 6.11
CA GLY A 141 -19.75 1.20 7.01
C GLY A 141 -20.29 -0.22 7.19
N ALA A 142 -21.51 -0.49 6.71
CA ALA A 142 -22.15 -1.81 6.74
C ALA A 142 -21.92 -2.65 5.46
N LEU A 143 -21.37 -2.04 4.37
CA LEU A 143 -21.11 -2.77 3.13
C LEU A 143 -19.90 -3.68 3.29
N GLU A 144 -20.10 -4.98 3.08
CA GLU A 144 -19.03 -5.98 3.13
C GLU A 144 -18.37 -6.17 1.77
N LEU A 145 -17.04 -6.26 1.78
CA LEU A 145 -16.21 -6.54 0.61
C LEU A 145 -15.24 -7.69 0.95
N PRO A 146 -14.92 -8.56 -0.02
CA PRO A 146 -13.97 -9.64 0.23
C PRO A 146 -12.59 -9.10 0.58
N ALA A 147 -11.88 -9.78 1.47
CA ALA A 147 -10.49 -9.53 1.80
C ALA A 147 -9.63 -10.67 1.26
N HIS A 148 -8.65 -10.37 0.43
CA HIS A 148 -7.70 -11.35 -0.08
C HIS A 148 -6.41 -11.39 0.74
N ARG A 149 -6.16 -10.36 1.56
CA ARG A 149 -5.00 -10.19 2.45
C ARG A 149 -5.41 -9.41 3.68
N THR A 150 -4.74 -9.65 4.79
CA THR A 150 -4.90 -8.84 6.02
C THR A 150 -4.66 -7.34 5.75
N THR A 151 -3.63 -7.04 4.97
CA THR A 151 -3.31 -5.69 4.50
C THR A 151 -3.09 -5.81 2.98
N PRO A 152 -3.87 -5.14 2.14
CA PRO A 152 -3.75 -5.19 0.68
C PRO A 152 -2.36 -4.74 0.16
N GLU A 153 -2.06 -5.03 -1.10
CA GLU A 153 -0.94 -4.38 -1.79
C GLU A 153 -1.25 -2.88 -1.99
N PRO A 154 -0.24 -2.04 -2.26
CA PRO A 154 -0.44 -0.58 -2.24
C PRO A 154 -1.55 -0.08 -3.16
N TYR A 155 -1.63 -0.60 -4.39
CA TYR A 155 -2.64 -0.16 -5.36
C TYR A 155 -4.05 -0.47 -4.88
N GLU A 156 -4.30 -1.71 -4.44
CA GLU A 156 -5.60 -2.14 -3.92
C GLU A 156 -5.96 -1.43 -2.61
N LEU A 157 -4.95 -1.13 -1.79
CA LEU A 157 -5.15 -0.38 -0.54
C LEU A 157 -5.65 1.04 -0.84
N GLN A 158 -4.99 1.76 -1.73
CA GLN A 158 -5.38 3.12 -2.09
C GLN A 158 -6.72 3.17 -2.83
N ALA A 159 -6.99 2.20 -3.72
CA ALA A 159 -8.30 2.05 -4.35
C ALA A 159 -9.42 1.85 -3.32
N LEU A 160 -9.16 1.04 -2.28
CA LEU A 160 -10.13 0.80 -1.21
C LEU A 160 -10.32 2.04 -0.33
N LEU A 161 -9.25 2.76 0.02
CA LEU A 161 -9.32 4.03 0.76
C LEU A 161 -10.10 5.08 -0.04
N ARG A 162 -9.88 5.19 -1.35
CA ARG A 162 -10.66 6.11 -2.21
C ARG A 162 -12.15 5.77 -2.15
N ARG A 163 -12.52 4.50 -2.30
CA ARG A 163 -13.91 4.06 -2.17
C ARG A 163 -14.51 4.36 -0.80
N MET A 164 -13.72 4.28 0.28
CA MET A 164 -14.17 4.61 1.63
C MET A 164 -14.41 6.12 1.77
N ALA A 165 -13.50 6.95 1.26
CA ALA A 165 -13.65 8.41 1.27
C ALA A 165 -14.87 8.84 0.45
N ASP A 166 -15.02 8.34 -0.78
CA ASP A 166 -16.18 8.62 -1.66
C ASP A 166 -17.51 8.18 -1.03
N ALA A 167 -17.49 7.14 -0.21
CA ALA A 167 -18.66 6.68 0.54
C ALA A 167 -18.93 7.50 1.81
N GLY A 168 -18.12 8.52 2.10
CA GLY A 168 -18.25 9.39 3.27
C GLY A 168 -17.78 8.76 4.58
N CYS A 169 -16.83 7.81 4.54
CA CYS A 169 -16.15 7.40 5.76
C CYS A 169 -15.28 8.54 6.27
N THR A 170 -15.36 8.83 7.57
CA THR A 170 -14.52 9.83 8.23
C THR A 170 -13.31 9.21 8.93
N HIS A 171 -13.40 7.92 9.21
CA HIS A 171 -12.36 7.14 9.88
C HIS A 171 -12.17 5.80 9.18
N VAL A 172 -10.95 5.29 9.19
CA VAL A 172 -10.63 3.93 8.76
C VAL A 172 -9.78 3.25 9.82
N VAL A 173 -10.20 2.07 10.25
CA VAL A 173 -9.43 1.21 11.16
C VAL A 173 -8.88 0.05 10.35
N MET A 174 -7.57 -0.19 10.36
CA MET A 174 -6.98 -1.24 9.55
C MET A 174 -5.98 -2.11 10.30
N GLU A 175 -6.00 -3.40 9.97
CA GLU A 175 -4.95 -4.32 10.37
C GLU A 175 -3.69 -4.04 9.54
N VAL A 176 -2.57 -3.78 10.21
CA VAL A 176 -1.26 -3.56 9.58
C VAL A 176 -0.34 -4.71 9.93
N SER A 177 -0.20 -5.67 9.01
CA SER A 177 0.63 -6.86 9.21
C SER A 177 2.13 -6.53 9.15
N SER A 178 2.96 -7.34 9.80
CA SER A 178 4.42 -7.20 9.74
C SER A 178 4.97 -7.35 8.32
N HIS A 179 4.35 -8.20 7.50
CA HIS A 179 4.68 -8.32 6.07
C HIS A 179 4.38 -7.03 5.31
N ALA A 180 3.23 -6.41 5.56
CA ALA A 180 2.88 -5.14 4.92
C ALA A 180 3.86 -4.03 5.26
N LEU A 181 4.25 -3.93 6.53
CA LEU A 181 5.26 -2.98 7.00
C LEU A 181 6.65 -3.27 6.42
N ALA A 182 7.06 -4.54 6.36
CA ALA A 182 8.33 -4.93 5.76
C ALA A 182 8.38 -4.70 4.24
N GLN A 183 7.23 -4.80 3.59
CA GLN A 183 7.06 -4.64 2.13
C GLN A 183 6.62 -3.24 1.72
N SER A 184 6.66 -2.25 2.61
CA SER A 184 6.30 -0.85 2.34
C SER A 184 4.87 -0.66 1.77
N ARG A 185 3.93 -1.58 2.10
CA ARG A 185 2.56 -1.51 1.52
C ARG A 185 1.76 -0.31 2.01
N VAL A 186 2.10 0.20 3.19
CA VAL A 186 1.46 1.37 3.82
C VAL A 186 2.37 2.61 3.79
N GLU A 187 3.42 2.58 2.97
CA GLU A 187 4.32 3.72 2.81
C GLU A 187 3.55 4.93 2.27
N GLY A 188 3.80 6.10 2.83
CA GLY A 188 3.08 7.33 2.50
C GLY A 188 1.85 7.60 3.37
N LEU A 189 1.23 6.59 3.98
CA LEU A 189 0.12 6.81 4.91
C LEU A 189 0.59 7.35 6.25
N THR A 190 -0.17 8.30 6.81
CA THR A 190 -0.02 8.79 8.18
C THR A 190 -1.18 8.30 9.03
N PHE A 191 -0.87 7.62 10.13
CA PHE A 191 -1.89 7.16 11.08
C PHE A 191 -2.00 8.13 12.25
N GLN A 192 -3.21 8.55 12.61
CA GLN A 192 -3.43 9.32 13.84
C GLN A 192 -3.13 8.48 15.08
N ALA A 193 -3.38 7.18 15.00
CA ALA A 193 -2.99 6.25 16.06
C ALA A 193 -2.46 4.94 15.50
N GLY A 194 -1.33 4.49 16.05
CA GLY A 194 -0.77 3.17 15.87
C GLY A 194 -0.98 2.35 17.14
N VAL A 195 -1.73 1.25 17.04
CA VAL A 195 -2.04 0.36 18.16
C VAL A 195 -1.21 -0.91 18.09
N PHE A 196 -0.59 -1.28 19.19
CA PHE A 196 0.19 -2.51 19.33
C PHE A 196 -0.47 -3.46 20.33
N THR A 197 -0.89 -4.62 19.86
CA THR A 197 -1.59 -5.58 20.73
C THR A 197 -0.64 -6.45 21.55
N ASN A 198 0.28 -7.15 20.90
CA ASN A 198 1.28 -8.02 21.53
C ASN A 198 2.35 -8.50 20.53
N LEU A 199 3.41 -9.13 21.07
CA LEU A 199 4.46 -9.77 20.29
C LEU A 199 4.75 -11.16 20.85
N THR A 200 4.40 -12.19 20.10
CA THR A 200 4.77 -13.59 20.36
C THR A 200 5.44 -14.17 19.12
N GLN A 201 6.04 -15.35 19.22
CA GLN A 201 6.71 -15.99 18.09
C GLN A 201 5.71 -16.30 16.97
N ASP A 202 5.99 -15.76 15.77
CA ASP A 202 5.26 -16.02 14.56
C ASP A 202 6.07 -15.51 13.35
N HIS A 203 5.74 -15.98 12.14
CA HIS A 203 6.33 -15.50 10.87
C HIS A 203 7.87 -15.46 10.83
N LEU A 204 8.56 -16.34 11.54
CA LEU A 204 10.02 -16.42 11.50
C LEU A 204 10.56 -17.01 10.19
N ASP A 205 9.73 -17.75 9.47
CA ASP A 205 9.96 -18.19 8.08
C ASP A 205 10.21 -17.00 7.13
N TYR A 206 9.58 -15.87 7.40
CA TYR A 206 9.71 -14.63 6.62
C TYR A 206 10.75 -13.65 7.25
N HIS A 207 10.65 -13.40 8.55
CA HIS A 207 11.46 -12.39 9.22
C HIS A 207 12.83 -12.91 9.68
N GLY A 208 13.02 -14.21 9.76
CA GLY A 208 14.24 -14.87 10.22
C GLY A 208 14.43 -14.82 11.75
N THR A 209 14.24 -13.68 12.39
CA THR A 209 14.44 -13.49 13.83
C THR A 209 13.30 -12.71 14.49
N MET A 210 13.10 -12.91 15.80
CA MET A 210 12.15 -12.12 16.59
C MET A 210 12.50 -10.63 16.60
N GLU A 211 13.77 -10.29 16.55
CA GLU A 211 14.20 -8.89 16.50
C GLU A 211 13.82 -8.22 15.16
N ALA A 212 14.01 -8.93 14.02
CA ALA A 212 13.57 -8.41 12.72
C ALA A 212 12.03 -8.29 12.65
N TYR A 213 11.30 -9.26 13.23
CA TYR A 213 9.86 -9.23 13.35
C TYR A 213 9.38 -8.04 14.19
N ARG A 214 9.99 -7.80 15.36
CA ARG A 214 9.72 -6.63 16.20
C ARG A 214 9.99 -5.32 15.46
N ARG A 215 11.15 -5.21 14.79
CA ARG A 215 11.49 -4.01 14.00
C ARG A 215 10.52 -3.76 12.86
N ALA A 216 10.04 -4.82 12.19
CA ALA A 216 9.03 -4.67 11.14
C ALA A 216 7.74 -4.05 11.69
N LYS A 217 7.20 -4.57 12.80
CA LYS A 217 6.01 -3.99 13.45
C LYS A 217 6.24 -2.56 13.96
N GLY A 218 7.42 -2.28 14.48
CA GLY A 218 7.80 -0.95 14.96
C GLY A 218 7.77 0.15 13.90
N ARG A 219 7.76 -0.21 12.61
CA ARG A 219 7.62 0.78 11.52
C ARG A 219 6.28 1.51 11.56
N LEU A 220 5.21 0.88 12.04
CA LEU A 220 3.90 1.53 12.17
C LEU A 220 3.99 2.81 13.01
N PHE A 221 4.75 2.77 14.11
CA PHE A 221 4.85 3.93 15.02
C PHE A 221 5.63 5.11 14.42
N ARG A 222 6.46 4.87 13.40
CA ARG A 222 7.14 5.96 12.66
C ARG A 222 6.20 6.68 11.70
N GLN A 223 5.07 6.06 11.37
CA GLN A 223 4.01 6.59 10.52
C GLN A 223 2.77 6.97 11.34
N SER A 224 2.88 7.00 12.68
CA SER A 224 1.77 7.30 13.59
C SER A 224 2.09 8.53 14.41
N GLU A 225 1.09 9.41 14.56
CA GLU A 225 1.17 10.58 15.43
C GLU A 225 1.14 10.18 16.91
N ARG A 226 0.37 9.13 17.22
CA ARG A 226 0.22 8.58 18.57
C ARG A 226 0.46 7.07 18.56
N ALA A 227 1.15 6.58 19.57
CA ALA A 227 1.38 5.15 19.83
C ALA A 227 0.59 4.70 21.06
N VAL A 228 -0.13 3.58 20.95
CA VAL A 228 -0.94 2.98 22.01
C VAL A 228 -0.61 1.49 22.14
#